data_d44c519efdb9422f422001b55b6fedde
#
_entry.id   d44c519efdb9422f422001b55b6fedde
#
_cell.length_a   1.000
_cell.length_b   1.000
_cell.length_c   1.000
_cell.angle_alpha   90.00
_cell.angle_beta   90.00
_cell.angle_gamma   90.00
#
_symmetry.space_group_name_H-M   'P 1'
#
loop_
_entity.id
_entity.type
_entity.pdbx_description
1 polymer ?
#
loop_
_entity_poly.entity_id
_entity_poly.type
_entity_poly.pdbx_seq_one_letter_code
_entity_poly.pdbx_strand_id
1 'polypeptide(L)'
;MACAQDYASPEPVEIGKELSRTTFVVYPTAEEAAAGSREASKYFTPLTEWEKTTTEAGTEFSTKFTVPFAWVNRQVLLHVEWASSAYEIRLNGKVAGYCQNGSNPADYNFTKQVREGANNLTIKVLSNPASTVLESWAHPSEPALGSCYVFSQPTIRIRDLFTKTYRNGSVFNGRGGI
;
A
#
# COMPACT_ATOMS: atom_id res chain seq x y z
N MET A 1 -0.47 -26.66 16.86
CA MET A 1 -0.30 -27.48 15.64
C MET A 1 -1.32 -27.03 14.59
N ALA A 2 -1.16 -25.84 14.00
CA ALA A 2 -2.04 -25.33 12.93
C ALA A 2 -1.25 -24.90 11.68
N CYS A 3 0.05 -25.11 11.64
CA CYS A 3 0.93 -24.43 10.69
C CYS A 3 1.19 -25.17 9.38
N ALA A 4 0.71 -26.38 9.19
CA ALA A 4 0.99 -27.16 7.97
C ALA A 4 -0.10 -27.07 6.89
N GLN A 5 -1.20 -26.37 7.14
CA GLN A 5 -2.36 -26.32 6.25
C GLN A 5 -2.48 -25.06 5.38
N ASP A 6 -1.79 -23.97 5.73
CA ASP A 6 -2.05 -22.69 5.08
C ASP A 6 -1.50 -22.58 3.65
N TYR A 7 -0.39 -23.22 3.32
CA TYR A 7 0.08 -23.21 1.93
C TYR A 7 -0.78 -24.12 1.01
N ALA A 8 -1.57 -24.99 1.58
CA ALA A 8 -2.56 -25.83 0.87
C ALA A 8 -3.98 -25.26 0.93
N SER A 9 -4.18 -24.14 1.67
CA SER A 9 -5.47 -23.45 1.75
C SER A 9 -5.76 -22.74 0.45
N PRO A 10 -6.99 -22.81 -0.06
CA PRO A 10 -7.43 -22.01 -1.19
C PRO A 10 -7.63 -20.52 -0.83
N GLU A 11 -7.31 -20.11 0.39
CA GLU A 11 -7.45 -18.72 0.81
C GLU A 11 -6.45 -17.82 0.10
N PRO A 12 -6.88 -16.63 -0.31
CA PRO A 12 -6.03 -15.71 -1.05
C PRO A 12 -4.87 -15.24 -0.18
N VAL A 13 -3.67 -15.29 -0.71
CA VAL A 13 -2.44 -14.76 -0.09
C VAL A 13 -2.48 -13.24 0.01
N GLU A 14 -3.23 -12.61 -0.89
CA GLU A 14 -3.38 -11.16 -1.00
C GLU A 14 -4.81 -10.80 -1.39
N ILE A 15 -5.38 -9.76 -0.76
CA ILE A 15 -6.69 -9.20 -1.10
C ILE A 15 -6.54 -7.70 -1.34
N GLY A 16 -7.04 -7.22 -2.47
CA GLY A 16 -7.11 -5.79 -2.79
C GLY A 16 -5.78 -5.11 -3.08
N LYS A 17 -4.67 -5.84 -3.04
CA LYS A 17 -3.34 -5.32 -3.35
C LYS A 17 -3.20 -5.06 -4.85
N GLU A 18 -2.71 -3.88 -5.18
CA GLU A 18 -2.36 -3.54 -6.56
C GLU A 18 -1.08 -4.25 -7.00
N LEU A 19 -0.95 -4.52 -8.29
CA LEU A 19 0.28 -5.05 -8.85
C LEU A 19 1.42 -4.06 -8.66
N SER A 20 2.58 -4.55 -8.19
CA SER A 20 3.79 -3.75 -8.03
C SER A 20 4.21 -3.16 -9.38
N ARG A 21 4.43 -1.85 -9.40
CA ARG A 21 4.84 -1.09 -10.58
C ARG A 21 5.81 0.00 -10.19
N THR A 22 6.46 0.60 -11.17
CA THR A 22 7.26 1.80 -10.96
C THR A 22 6.41 2.89 -10.31
N THR A 23 6.92 3.48 -9.25
CA THR A 23 6.21 4.56 -8.54
C THR A 23 6.26 5.84 -9.35
N PHE A 24 5.09 6.28 -9.83
CA PHE A 24 4.91 7.60 -10.43
C PHE A 24 4.14 8.49 -9.47
N VAL A 25 4.67 9.67 -9.22
CA VAL A 25 3.95 10.73 -8.55
C VAL A 25 3.41 11.69 -9.59
N VAL A 26 2.10 11.87 -9.61
CA VAL A 26 1.44 12.76 -10.57
C VAL A 26 1.25 14.12 -9.92
N TYR A 27 1.86 15.14 -10.53
CA TYR A 27 1.73 16.53 -10.11
C TYR A 27 0.81 17.29 -11.05
N PRO A 28 0.05 18.29 -10.56
CA PRO A 28 -0.82 19.11 -11.37
C PRO A 28 -0.09 19.98 -12.39
N THR A 29 1.13 20.40 -12.04
CA THR A 29 1.93 21.32 -12.89
C THR A 29 3.39 20.84 -12.98
N ALA A 30 4.10 21.33 -13.99
CA ALA A 30 5.51 21.05 -14.18
C ALA A 30 6.39 21.64 -13.06
N GLU A 31 6.01 22.79 -12.52
CA GLU A 31 6.70 23.46 -11.43
C GLU A 31 6.61 22.65 -10.14
N GLU A 32 5.42 22.12 -9.81
CA GLU A 32 5.23 21.22 -8.67
C GLU A 32 6.04 19.92 -8.84
N ALA A 33 6.09 19.37 -10.04
CA ALA A 33 6.90 18.20 -10.36
C ALA A 33 8.40 18.49 -10.20
N ALA A 34 8.86 19.66 -10.63
CA ALA A 34 10.26 20.08 -10.48
C ALA A 34 10.65 20.31 -9.00
N ALA A 35 9.71 20.77 -8.18
CA ALA A 35 9.91 20.93 -6.74
C ALA A 35 10.05 19.58 -6.01
N GLY A 36 9.50 18.50 -6.57
CA GLY A 36 9.69 17.11 -6.11
C GLY A 36 9.10 16.77 -4.74
N SER A 37 8.34 17.69 -4.12
CA SER A 37 7.76 17.45 -2.80
C SER A 37 6.38 16.81 -2.91
N ARG A 38 6.34 15.49 -2.75
CA ARG A 38 5.10 14.71 -2.69
C ARG A 38 4.25 15.09 -1.49
N GLU A 39 4.89 15.32 -0.35
CA GLU A 39 4.26 15.64 0.92
C GLU A 39 3.53 17.00 0.90
N ALA A 40 3.99 17.92 0.09
CA ALA A 40 3.34 19.24 -0.09
C ALA A 40 2.13 19.19 -1.04
N SER A 41 1.91 18.07 -1.71
CA SER A 41 0.79 17.93 -2.64
C SER A 41 -0.55 17.83 -1.90
N LYS A 42 -1.55 18.59 -2.36
CA LYS A 42 -2.95 18.46 -1.89
C LYS A 42 -3.59 17.08 -2.17
N TYR A 43 -2.88 16.22 -2.89
CA TYR A 43 -3.30 14.84 -3.22
C TYR A 43 -2.55 13.80 -2.41
N PHE A 44 -1.91 14.20 -1.32
CA PHE A 44 -1.16 13.34 -0.43
C PHE A 44 -1.55 13.62 1.03
N THR A 45 -1.73 12.57 1.83
CA THR A 45 -2.04 12.66 3.25
C THR A 45 -1.21 11.61 3.99
N PRO A 46 -0.17 11.99 4.75
CA PRO A 46 0.56 11.06 5.60
C PRO A 46 -0.34 10.59 6.74
N LEU A 47 -0.15 9.34 7.16
CA LEU A 47 -0.82 8.76 8.31
C LEU A 47 0.21 8.61 9.44
N THR A 48 0.26 9.58 10.33
CA THR A 48 1.28 9.68 11.39
C THR A 48 0.75 9.38 12.77
N GLU A 49 -0.55 9.56 12.98
CA GLU A 49 -1.20 9.38 14.28
C GLU A 49 -1.97 8.06 14.29
N TRP A 50 -1.52 7.12 15.14
CA TRP A 50 -2.10 5.81 15.27
C TRP A 50 -2.47 5.50 16.70
N GLU A 51 -3.72 5.14 16.91
CA GLU A 51 -4.18 4.48 18.14
C GLU A 51 -3.81 2.99 18.03
N LYS A 52 -3.18 2.43 19.07
CA LYS A 52 -2.73 1.04 19.09
C LYS A 52 -3.53 0.24 20.11
N THR A 53 -4.04 -0.91 19.70
CA THR A 53 -4.68 -1.88 20.57
C THR A 53 -4.05 -3.24 20.32
N THR A 54 -3.39 -3.81 21.33
CA THR A 54 -2.73 -5.10 21.24
C THR A 54 -3.59 -6.20 21.84
N THR A 55 -3.72 -7.31 21.14
CA THR A 55 -4.40 -8.53 21.56
C THR A 55 -3.49 -9.74 21.29
N GLU A 56 -3.86 -10.92 21.76
CA GLU A 56 -3.12 -12.17 21.41
C GLU A 56 -3.06 -12.43 19.91
N ALA A 57 -4.08 -12.00 19.16
CA ALA A 57 -4.16 -12.21 17.70
C ALA A 57 -3.37 -11.18 16.89
N GLY A 58 -2.85 -10.12 17.51
CA GLY A 58 -2.10 -9.08 16.82
C GLY A 58 -2.31 -7.68 17.38
N THR A 59 -1.69 -6.72 16.75
CA THR A 59 -1.85 -5.30 17.08
C THR A 59 -2.66 -4.59 16.02
N GLU A 60 -3.72 -3.93 16.42
CA GLU A 60 -4.54 -3.07 15.59
C GLU A 60 -4.02 -1.63 15.66
N PHE A 61 -3.71 -1.06 14.52
CA PHE A 61 -3.34 0.32 14.32
C PHE A 61 -4.52 1.04 13.68
N SER A 62 -5.14 1.95 14.40
CA SER A 62 -6.33 2.68 13.94
C SER A 62 -6.04 4.17 13.78
N THR A 63 -6.53 4.75 12.69
CA THR A 63 -6.42 6.17 12.41
C THR A 63 -7.61 6.66 11.61
N LYS A 64 -7.71 7.99 11.48
CA LYS A 64 -8.71 8.65 10.65
C LYS A 64 -8.03 9.52 9.60
N PHE A 65 -8.58 9.53 8.41
CA PHE A 65 -8.16 10.45 7.36
C PHE A 65 -9.36 11.06 6.64
N THR A 66 -9.15 12.20 6.02
CA THR A 66 -10.19 12.92 5.30
C THR A 66 -9.93 12.84 3.81
N VAL A 67 -10.97 12.47 3.06
CA VAL A 67 -10.97 12.55 1.59
C VAL A 67 -11.64 13.88 1.21
N PRO A 68 -10.89 14.89 0.74
CA PRO A 68 -11.47 16.17 0.35
C PRO A 68 -12.23 16.04 -0.96
N PHE A 69 -13.17 16.95 -1.19
CA PHE A 69 -13.95 17.04 -2.45
C PHE A 69 -13.05 17.07 -3.71
N ALA A 70 -11.87 17.66 -3.61
CA ALA A 70 -10.90 17.68 -4.71
C ALA A 70 -10.41 16.30 -5.17
N TRP A 71 -10.68 15.24 -4.40
CA TRP A 71 -10.34 13.85 -4.75
C TRP A 71 -11.49 13.10 -5.42
N VAL A 72 -12.67 13.71 -5.54
CA VAL A 72 -13.83 13.14 -6.24
C VAL A 72 -13.45 12.88 -7.72
N ASN A 73 -13.90 11.75 -8.27
CA ASN A 73 -13.56 11.28 -9.61
C ASN A 73 -12.07 10.95 -9.85
N ARG A 74 -11.30 10.82 -8.78
CA ARG A 74 -9.91 10.36 -8.83
C ARG A 74 -9.78 8.98 -8.20
N GLN A 75 -8.67 8.31 -8.44
CA GLN A 75 -8.33 7.11 -7.65
C GLN A 75 -7.79 7.54 -6.29
N VAL A 76 -8.18 6.81 -5.25
CA VAL A 76 -7.68 6.96 -3.89
C VAL A 76 -7.00 5.66 -3.49
N LEU A 77 -5.74 5.74 -3.15
CA LEU A 77 -4.91 4.60 -2.79
C LEU A 77 -4.32 4.77 -1.40
N LEU A 78 -4.25 3.66 -0.66
CA LEU A 78 -3.44 3.54 0.55
C LEU A 78 -2.11 2.90 0.17
N HIS A 79 -1.02 3.48 0.63
CA HIS A 79 0.31 2.88 0.63
C HIS A 79 0.66 2.39 2.03
N VAL A 80 1.17 1.16 2.10
CA VAL A 80 1.77 0.58 3.31
C VAL A 80 3.22 0.26 2.95
N GLU A 81 4.17 0.92 3.58
CA GLU A 81 5.60 0.73 3.29
C GLU A 81 6.07 -0.66 3.71
N TRP A 82 5.69 -1.07 4.91
CA TRP A 82 5.94 -2.42 5.43
C TRP A 82 5.11 -2.68 6.70
N ALA A 83 4.93 -3.94 7.01
CA ALA A 83 4.48 -4.41 8.30
C ALA A 83 5.38 -5.57 8.75
N SER A 84 5.53 -5.76 10.04
CA SER A 84 6.41 -6.80 10.60
C SER A 84 5.92 -8.23 10.34
N SER A 85 4.67 -8.39 9.91
CA SER A 85 4.01 -9.66 9.71
C SER A 85 2.86 -9.51 8.73
N ALA A 86 2.12 -10.59 8.47
CA ALA A 86 0.86 -10.53 7.74
C ALA A 86 -0.09 -9.52 8.36
N TYR A 87 -0.87 -8.84 7.54
CA TYR A 87 -1.79 -7.81 8.02
C TYR A 87 -3.10 -7.78 7.24
N GLU A 88 -4.15 -7.40 7.94
CA GLU A 88 -5.49 -7.13 7.39
C GLU A 88 -5.78 -5.64 7.45
N ILE A 89 -6.39 -5.11 6.41
CA ILE A 89 -6.82 -3.72 6.32
C ILE A 89 -8.33 -3.66 6.36
N ARG A 90 -8.85 -2.80 7.23
CA ARG A 90 -10.29 -2.47 7.29
C ARG A 90 -10.50 -0.99 7.03
N LEU A 91 -11.38 -0.68 6.12
CA LEU A 91 -11.81 0.68 5.82
C LEU A 91 -13.29 0.82 6.17
N ASN A 92 -13.59 1.77 7.06
CA ASN A 92 -14.97 2.00 7.55
C ASN A 92 -15.63 0.70 8.09
N GLY A 93 -14.84 -0.16 8.76
CA GLY A 93 -15.29 -1.43 9.34
C GLY A 93 -15.40 -2.61 8.38
N LYS A 94 -15.14 -2.41 7.08
CA LYS A 94 -15.16 -3.49 6.07
C LYS A 94 -13.76 -3.89 5.69
N VAL A 95 -13.54 -5.18 5.46
CA VAL A 95 -12.26 -5.69 4.94
C VAL A 95 -12.01 -5.06 3.57
N ALA A 96 -10.85 -4.42 3.42
CA ALA A 96 -10.44 -3.69 2.24
C ALA A 96 -9.13 -4.23 1.64
N GLY A 97 -8.34 -4.98 2.43
CA GLY A 97 -7.11 -5.57 1.99
C GLY A 97 -6.57 -6.61 2.96
N TYR A 98 -5.69 -7.43 2.45
CA TYR A 98 -4.90 -8.41 3.20
C TYR A 98 -3.58 -8.66 2.48
N CYS A 99 -2.52 -8.85 3.22
CA CYS A 99 -1.24 -9.30 2.68
C CYS A 99 -0.56 -10.24 3.66
N GLN A 100 -0.17 -11.41 3.17
CA GLN A 100 0.55 -12.38 3.97
C GLN A 100 2.02 -11.99 4.16
N ASN A 101 2.64 -11.41 3.14
CA ASN A 101 4.00 -10.88 3.23
C ASN A 101 3.97 -9.37 3.49
N GLY A 102 4.11 -9.00 4.77
CA GLY A 102 4.12 -7.60 5.19
C GLY A 102 5.44 -6.85 4.92
N SER A 103 6.52 -7.54 4.59
CA SER A 103 7.86 -6.93 4.50
C SER A 103 8.05 -6.04 3.27
N ASN A 104 7.21 -6.15 2.26
CA ASN A 104 7.30 -5.39 1.02
C ASN A 104 6.26 -4.27 0.95
N PRO A 105 6.59 -3.14 0.32
CA PRO A 105 5.62 -2.08 0.07
C PRO A 105 4.42 -2.57 -0.73
N ALA A 106 3.24 -2.05 -0.39
CA ALA A 106 1.99 -2.41 -1.05
C ALA A 106 1.04 -1.23 -1.18
N ASP A 107 0.38 -1.14 -2.33
CA ASP A 107 -0.69 -0.18 -2.59
C ASP A 107 -2.04 -0.89 -2.64
N TYR A 108 -3.06 -0.24 -2.06
CA TYR A 108 -4.44 -0.73 -2.03
C TYR A 108 -5.38 0.31 -2.61
N ASN A 109 -6.22 -0.09 -3.55
CA ASN A 109 -7.14 0.82 -4.22
C ASN A 109 -8.47 0.94 -3.45
N PHE A 110 -8.63 2.05 -2.77
CA PHE A 110 -9.80 2.36 -1.95
C PHE A 110 -10.88 3.16 -2.66
N THR A 111 -10.72 3.47 -3.94
CA THR A 111 -11.59 4.37 -4.71
C THR A 111 -13.08 4.08 -4.55
N LYS A 112 -13.45 2.80 -4.52
CA LYS A 112 -14.86 2.37 -4.40
C LYS A 112 -15.36 2.28 -2.96
N GLN A 113 -14.48 2.40 -1.97
CA GLN A 113 -14.76 2.13 -0.55
C GLN A 113 -14.67 3.38 0.32
N VAL A 114 -13.91 4.38 -0.11
CA VAL A 114 -13.82 5.67 0.59
C VAL A 114 -15.10 6.46 0.44
N ARG A 115 -15.35 7.31 1.44
CA ARG A 115 -16.40 8.34 1.42
C ARG A 115 -15.74 9.70 1.37
N GLU A 116 -16.42 10.68 0.81
CA GLU A 116 -16.06 12.08 1.00
C GLU A 116 -16.09 12.41 2.49
N GLY A 117 -15.13 13.20 2.97
CA GLY A 117 -14.97 13.50 4.38
C GLY A 117 -14.21 12.43 5.14
N ALA A 118 -14.59 12.20 6.39
CA ALA A 118 -13.87 11.35 7.32
C ALA A 118 -14.03 9.85 7.02
N ASN A 119 -12.92 9.13 7.02
CA ASN A 119 -12.82 7.69 6.89
C ASN A 119 -12.02 7.10 8.05
N ASN A 120 -12.46 5.96 8.56
CA ASN A 120 -11.75 5.20 9.59
C ASN A 120 -10.94 4.10 8.93
N LEU A 121 -9.65 4.04 9.21
CA LEU A 121 -8.74 3.01 8.75
C LEU A 121 -8.21 2.23 9.94
N THR A 122 -8.25 0.90 9.85
CA THR A 122 -7.61 0.00 10.80
C THR A 122 -6.72 -0.97 10.03
N ILE A 123 -5.47 -1.09 10.45
CA ILE A 123 -4.51 -2.09 9.96
C ILE A 123 -4.18 -3.00 11.14
N LYS A 124 -4.56 -4.26 11.04
CA LYS A 124 -4.27 -5.28 12.04
C LYS A 124 -3.06 -6.10 11.59
N VAL A 125 -1.94 -5.92 12.27
CA VAL A 125 -0.73 -6.74 12.08
C VAL A 125 -0.84 -7.97 12.98
N LEU A 126 -0.76 -9.16 12.38
CA LEU A 126 -0.99 -10.44 13.05
C LEU A 126 0.24 -10.86 13.86
N SER A 127 0.03 -11.39 15.07
CA SER A 127 1.12 -11.84 15.94
C SER A 127 1.73 -13.19 15.51
N ASN A 128 0.89 -14.11 15.05
CA ASN A 128 1.30 -15.47 14.70
C ASN A 128 0.63 -15.94 13.41
N PRO A 129 0.90 -15.29 12.26
CA PRO A 129 0.38 -15.78 11.00
C PRO A 129 1.11 -17.09 10.60
N ALA A 130 0.50 -17.87 9.75
CA ALA A 130 1.12 -19.10 9.24
C ALA A 130 2.44 -18.83 8.51
N SER A 131 2.60 -17.67 7.90
CA SER A 131 3.85 -17.23 7.27
C SER A 131 5.05 -17.20 8.21
N THR A 132 4.86 -16.97 9.52
CA THR A 132 5.97 -16.96 10.49
C THR A 132 6.72 -18.27 10.58
N VAL A 133 6.07 -19.39 10.26
CA VAL A 133 6.72 -20.70 10.25
C VAL A 133 7.75 -20.82 9.14
N LEU A 134 7.53 -20.15 8.02
CA LEU A 134 8.43 -20.15 6.87
C LEU A 134 9.49 -19.06 6.94
N GLU A 135 9.22 -17.96 7.65
CA GLU A 135 10.04 -16.76 7.71
C GLU A 135 10.54 -16.46 9.14
N SER A 136 10.75 -17.47 9.96
CA SER A 136 11.02 -17.36 11.41
C SER A 136 12.26 -16.55 11.78
N TRP A 137 13.14 -16.26 10.84
CA TRP A 137 14.40 -15.55 11.08
C TRP A 137 14.29 -14.00 11.09
N ALA A 138 13.18 -13.43 10.62
CA ALA A 138 13.06 -12.01 10.33
C ALA A 138 11.97 -11.28 11.12
N HIS A 139 11.24 -11.96 12.03
CA HIS A 139 10.12 -11.30 12.70
C HIS A 139 10.59 -10.55 13.96
N PRO A 140 10.28 -9.25 14.07
CA PRO A 140 10.41 -8.53 15.32
C PRO A 140 9.50 -9.16 16.39
N SER A 141 9.93 -9.09 17.63
CA SER A 141 9.21 -9.65 18.78
C SER A 141 7.80 -9.05 18.98
N GLU A 142 7.54 -7.88 18.45
CA GLU A 142 6.26 -7.19 18.54
C GLU A 142 5.74 -6.78 17.17
N PRO A 143 4.40 -6.84 16.95
CA PRO A 143 3.79 -6.35 15.73
C PRO A 143 4.08 -4.85 15.51
N ALA A 144 4.62 -4.52 14.36
CA ALA A 144 5.01 -3.17 13.97
C ALA A 144 4.48 -2.82 12.57
N LEU A 145 4.22 -1.53 12.36
CA LEU A 145 3.74 -0.96 11.11
C LEU A 145 4.67 0.17 10.70
N GLY A 146 5.12 0.14 9.46
CA GLY A 146 5.93 1.18 8.85
C GLY A 146 5.14 2.40 8.43
N SER A 147 5.77 3.26 7.65
CA SER A 147 5.11 4.47 7.13
C SER A 147 3.92 4.12 6.26
N CYS A 148 2.82 4.83 6.48
CA CYS A 148 1.62 4.71 5.67
C CYS A 148 1.15 6.08 5.21
N TYR A 149 0.56 6.14 4.03
CA TYR A 149 -0.05 7.36 3.53
C TYR A 149 -1.19 7.05 2.57
N VAL A 150 -2.12 7.99 2.47
CA VAL A 150 -3.20 7.94 1.47
C VAL A 150 -2.90 9.00 0.41
N PHE A 151 -3.06 8.63 -0.84
CA PHE A 151 -2.83 9.54 -1.95
C PHE A 151 -3.89 9.40 -3.03
N SER A 152 -4.05 10.46 -3.80
CA SER A 152 -5.01 10.50 -4.88
C SER A 152 -4.33 10.80 -6.20
N GLN A 153 -4.73 10.11 -7.25
CA GLN A 153 -4.19 10.29 -8.59
C GLN A 153 -5.28 10.26 -9.66
N PRO A 154 -5.06 10.90 -10.82
CA PRO A 154 -6.03 10.88 -11.90
C PRO A 154 -6.36 9.45 -12.34
N THR A 155 -7.61 9.22 -12.75
CA THR A 155 -8.04 7.93 -13.31
C THR A 155 -7.32 7.64 -14.63
N ILE A 156 -7.11 8.69 -15.44
CA ILE A 156 -6.34 8.60 -16.69
C ILE A 156 -4.96 9.19 -16.42
N ARG A 157 -3.94 8.34 -16.51
CA ARG A 157 -2.53 8.71 -16.28
C ARG A 157 -1.61 7.68 -16.92
N ILE A 158 -0.34 8.02 -17.05
CA ILE A 158 0.71 7.02 -17.31
C ILE A 158 0.83 6.16 -16.06
N ARG A 159 0.53 4.88 -16.18
CA ARG A 159 0.53 3.94 -15.04
C ARG A 159 1.88 3.27 -14.87
N ASP A 160 2.59 3.06 -15.96
CA ASP A 160 3.89 2.40 -15.97
C ASP A 160 4.74 2.89 -17.15
N LEU A 161 6.04 2.88 -16.98
CA LEU A 161 7.01 3.19 -18.02
C LEU A 161 8.07 2.10 -18.03
N PHE A 162 8.11 1.36 -19.12
CA PHE A 162 9.09 0.31 -19.31
C PHE A 162 10.08 0.70 -20.41
N THR A 163 11.33 0.94 -20.02
CA THR A 163 12.39 1.31 -20.94
C THR A 163 13.27 0.09 -21.22
N LYS A 164 13.39 -0.29 -22.49
CA LYS A 164 14.34 -1.30 -22.96
C LYS A 164 15.47 -0.63 -23.70
N THR A 165 16.68 -0.92 -23.29
CA THR A 165 17.89 -0.49 -24.00
C THR A 165 18.57 -1.71 -24.59
N TYR A 166 18.90 -1.64 -25.87
CA TYR A 166 19.65 -2.69 -26.56
C TYR A 166 20.76 -2.08 -27.41
N ARG A 167 21.83 -2.83 -27.57
CA ARG A 167 22.97 -2.44 -28.41
C ARG A 167 22.80 -3.08 -29.78
N ASN A 168 22.87 -2.26 -30.83
CA ASN A 168 22.94 -2.73 -32.23
C ASN A 168 24.27 -2.23 -32.84
N GLY A 169 25.24 -3.13 -32.91
CA GLY A 169 26.61 -2.75 -33.30
C GLY A 169 27.26 -1.81 -32.26
N SER A 170 27.72 -0.65 -32.70
CA SER A 170 28.31 0.40 -31.86
C SER A 170 27.29 1.44 -31.38
N VAL A 171 26.02 1.33 -31.79
CA VAL A 171 24.99 2.31 -31.46
C VAL A 171 24.06 1.77 -30.36
N PHE A 172 23.77 2.60 -29.37
CA PHE A 172 22.75 2.31 -28.35
C PHE A 172 21.41 2.90 -28.82
N ASN A 173 20.40 2.04 -28.92
CA ASN A 173 19.04 2.46 -29.22
C ASN A 173 18.16 2.22 -27.98
N GLY A 174 17.42 3.23 -27.58
CA GLY A 174 16.41 3.13 -26.55
C GLY A 174 15.00 3.02 -27.15
N ARG A 175 14.17 2.13 -26.64
CA ARG A 175 12.76 2.04 -26.98
C ARG A 175 11.94 2.14 -25.71
N GLY A 176 11.12 3.17 -25.59
CA GLY A 176 10.15 3.31 -24.51
C GLY A 176 8.78 2.80 -24.95
N GLY A 177 8.11 2.08 -24.07
CA GLY A 177 6.69 1.70 -24.20
C GLY A 177 5.88 2.33 -23.07
N ILE A 178 4.69 2.78 -23.38
CA ILE A 178 3.72 3.36 -22.43
C ILE A 178 2.61 2.34 -22.19
#